data_f19733f32b76c9b3167a7c61e8bc525a
#
_entry.id   f19733f32b76c9b3167a7c61e8bc525a
#
_cell.length_a   1.000
_cell.length_b   1.000
_cell.length_c   1.000
_cell.angle_alpha   90.00
_cell.angle_beta   90.00
_cell.angle_gamma   90.00
#
_symmetry.space_group_name_H-M   'P 1'
#
loop_
_entity.id
_entity.type
_entity.pdbx_description
1 polymer ?
#
loop_
_entity_poly.entity_id
_entity_poly.type
_entity_poly.pdbx_seq_one_letter_code
_entity_poly.pdbx_strand_id
1 'polypeptide(L)'
;CYVTDKTSLKLRHEIGIDIIAWECDYPHSDCFWPDAPEQVLAELNAAGADDSDINKITWENSCRFFSWDPFGRTPKEQATVGALRATATDVDVSIRPRKEWARLNEQKQLAEA
;
A
#
# COMPACT_ATOMS: atom_id res chain seq x y z
N CYS A 1 10.36 5.28 -6.79
CA CYS A 1 9.22 4.59 -6.21
C CYS A 1 9.41 3.11 -6.39
N TYR A 2 9.19 2.34 -5.37
CA TYR A 2 9.49 0.92 -5.40
C TYR A 2 8.47 0.16 -4.57
N VAL A 3 7.89 -0.87 -5.14
CA VAL A 3 6.92 -1.69 -4.40
C VAL A 3 7.62 -2.37 -3.23
N THR A 4 8.73 -3.07 -3.49
CA THR A 4 9.65 -3.56 -2.43
C THR A 4 11.00 -3.94 -3.02
N ASP A 5 12.09 -3.50 -2.38
CA ASP A 5 13.45 -3.97 -2.66
C ASP A 5 14.17 -4.34 -1.36
N LYS A 6 14.33 -5.63 -1.15
CA LYS A 6 14.95 -6.19 0.07
C LYS A 6 16.33 -5.63 0.37
N THR A 7 17.11 -5.32 -0.66
CA THR A 7 18.46 -4.76 -0.50
C THR A 7 18.39 -3.32 -0.04
N SER A 8 17.57 -2.49 -0.70
CA SER A 8 17.37 -1.09 -0.32
C SER A 8 16.79 -0.97 1.07
N LEU A 9 15.85 -1.84 1.46
CA LEU A 9 15.30 -1.83 2.83
C LEU A 9 16.35 -2.13 3.90
N LYS A 10 17.31 -3.01 3.64
CA LYS A 10 18.43 -3.26 4.56
C LYS A 10 19.39 -2.08 4.66
N LEU A 11 19.58 -1.35 3.56
CA LEU A 11 20.48 -0.20 3.46
C LEU A 11 19.76 1.15 3.68
N ARG A 12 18.52 1.13 4.21
CA ARG A 12 17.67 2.31 4.31
C ARG A 12 18.30 3.49 5.07
N HIS A 13 19.14 3.20 6.06
CA HIS A 13 19.82 4.25 6.83
C HIS A 13 21.02 4.84 6.08
N GLU A 14 21.73 4.02 5.28
CA GLU A 14 22.83 4.48 4.41
C GLU A 14 22.29 5.30 3.23
N ILE A 15 21.15 4.92 2.68
CA ILE A 15 20.46 5.66 1.60
C ILE A 15 19.89 6.98 2.15
N GLY A 16 19.40 6.96 3.37
CA GLY A 16 18.71 8.07 4.03
C GLY A 16 17.23 7.77 4.22
N ILE A 17 16.87 7.34 5.42
CA ILE A 17 15.51 6.92 5.77
C ILE A 17 14.45 7.98 5.47
N ASP A 18 14.80 9.26 5.52
CA ASP A 18 13.88 10.38 5.36
C ASP A 18 13.52 10.71 3.90
N ILE A 19 14.16 10.06 2.93
CA ILE A 19 13.88 10.25 1.50
C ILE A 19 13.23 9.02 0.84
N ILE A 20 13.05 7.95 1.58
CA ILE A 20 12.44 6.71 1.08
C ILE A 20 10.92 6.79 1.29
N ALA A 21 10.16 6.50 0.24
CA ALA A 21 8.72 6.37 0.31
C ALA A 21 8.27 5.11 -0.42
N TRP A 22 7.27 4.44 0.17
CA TRP A 22 6.60 3.31 -0.43
C TRP A 22 5.42 3.75 -1.30
N GLU A 23 5.13 2.97 -2.32
CA GLU A 23 3.92 3.10 -3.13
C GLU A 23 3.35 1.72 -3.47
N CYS A 24 2.03 1.67 -3.68
CA CYS A 24 1.33 0.44 -4.08
C CYS A 24 1.43 0.17 -5.58
N ASP A 25 1.63 1.21 -6.37
CA ASP A 25 1.68 1.21 -7.84
C ASP A 25 0.42 0.60 -8.52
N TYR A 26 -0.72 0.67 -7.84
CA TYR A 26 -1.99 0.20 -8.40
C TYR A 26 -2.42 1.12 -9.57
N PRO A 27 -2.88 0.58 -10.70
CA PRO A 27 -3.23 -0.83 -11.01
C PRO A 27 -2.18 -1.54 -11.89
N HIS A 28 -0.90 -1.27 -11.73
CA HIS A 28 0.14 -1.92 -12.52
C HIS A 28 0.22 -3.43 -12.25
N SER A 29 0.84 -4.18 -13.17
CA SER A 29 0.85 -5.63 -13.15
C SER A 29 1.67 -6.26 -12.01
N ASP A 30 2.56 -5.49 -11.41
CA ASP A 30 3.44 -5.82 -10.30
C ASP A 30 2.97 -5.27 -8.95
N CYS A 31 1.82 -4.60 -8.91
CA CYS A 31 1.22 -4.20 -7.65
C CYS A 31 0.66 -5.41 -6.87
N PHE A 32 0.71 -5.33 -5.55
CA PHE A 32 0.23 -6.38 -4.65
C PHE A 32 -1.18 -6.13 -4.10
N TRP A 33 -2.00 -5.37 -4.83
CA TRP A 33 -3.39 -5.18 -4.41
C TRP A 33 -4.14 -6.53 -4.37
N PRO A 34 -4.95 -6.85 -3.35
CA PRO A 34 -5.38 -5.99 -2.24
C PRO A 34 -4.54 -6.11 -0.95
N ASP A 35 -3.49 -6.92 -0.91
CA ASP A 35 -2.69 -7.24 0.29
C ASP A 35 -1.33 -6.50 0.35
N ALA A 36 -1.18 -5.44 -0.44
CA ALA A 36 0.03 -4.61 -0.47
C ALA A 36 0.47 -4.10 0.93
N PRO A 37 -0.43 -3.65 1.82
CA PRO A 37 -0.04 -3.22 3.16
C PRO A 37 0.58 -4.34 4.01
N GLU A 38 0.04 -5.55 3.90
CA GLU A 38 0.56 -6.70 4.64
C GLU A 38 1.92 -7.14 4.11
N GLN A 39 2.10 -7.10 2.80
CA GLN A 39 3.36 -7.49 2.17
C GLN A 39 4.47 -6.50 2.50
N VAL A 40 4.23 -5.18 2.38
CA VAL A 40 5.23 -4.18 2.73
C VAL A 40 5.61 -4.27 4.21
N LEU A 41 4.64 -4.48 5.09
CA LEU A 41 4.91 -4.64 6.53
C LEU A 41 5.77 -5.87 6.81
N ALA A 42 5.47 -7.01 6.16
CA ALA A 42 6.26 -8.22 6.31
C ALA A 42 7.71 -8.03 5.84
N GLU A 43 7.93 -7.33 4.73
CA GLU A 43 9.28 -7.07 4.21
C GLU A 43 10.07 -6.06 5.05
N LEU A 44 9.42 -5.01 5.57
CA LEU A 44 10.03 -4.06 6.50
C LEU A 44 10.46 -4.75 7.79
N ASN A 45 9.59 -5.58 8.37
CA ASN A 45 9.91 -6.38 9.55
C ASN A 45 11.09 -7.35 9.29
N ALA A 46 11.10 -8.02 8.13
CA ALA A 46 12.19 -8.91 7.73
C ALA A 46 13.52 -8.17 7.51
N ALA A 47 13.47 -6.88 7.20
CA ALA A 47 14.64 -6.01 7.09
C ALA A 47 15.07 -5.37 8.44
N GLY A 48 14.38 -5.71 9.54
CA GLY A 48 14.65 -5.19 10.89
C GLY A 48 14.26 -3.73 11.07
N ALA A 49 13.22 -3.26 10.36
CA ALA A 49 12.68 -1.91 10.55
C ALA A 49 11.89 -1.85 11.87
N ASP A 50 12.07 -0.78 12.61
CA ASP A 50 11.24 -0.45 13.78
C ASP A 50 9.99 0.35 13.37
N ASP A 51 9.11 0.63 14.33
CA ASP A 51 7.88 1.38 14.07
C ASP A 51 8.13 2.79 13.50
N SER A 52 9.23 3.44 13.87
CA SER A 52 9.62 4.74 13.32
C SER A 52 9.97 4.64 11.84
N ASP A 53 10.79 3.65 11.47
CA ASP A 53 11.17 3.38 10.08
C ASP A 53 9.95 3.04 9.23
N ILE A 54 9.06 2.18 9.76
CA ILE A 54 7.83 1.78 9.10
C ILE A 54 6.95 3.01 8.82
N ASN A 55 6.70 3.84 9.81
CA ASN A 55 5.89 5.06 9.64
C ASN A 55 6.51 6.02 8.63
N LYS A 56 7.82 6.27 8.70
CA LYS A 56 8.51 7.14 7.75
C LYS A 56 8.35 6.66 6.31
N ILE A 57 8.61 5.39 6.05
CA ILE A 57 8.59 4.82 4.69
C ILE A 57 7.16 4.72 4.16
N THR A 58 6.19 4.32 4.98
CA THR A 58 4.84 4.03 4.51
C THR A 58 3.96 5.27 4.34
N TRP A 59 4.17 6.36 5.09
CA TRP A 59 3.31 7.53 4.97
C TRP A 59 3.95 8.87 5.32
N GLU A 60 4.80 8.98 6.38
CA GLU A 60 5.26 10.30 6.88
C GLU A 60 6.11 11.05 5.85
N ASN A 61 7.04 10.36 5.17
CA ASN A 61 7.91 10.98 4.18
C ASN A 61 7.13 11.52 2.98
N SER A 62 6.15 10.76 2.48
CA SER A 62 5.26 11.21 1.41
C SER A 62 4.44 12.42 1.82
N CYS A 63 3.84 12.39 3.02
CA CYS A 63 3.05 13.50 3.55
C CYS A 63 3.91 14.77 3.70
N ARG A 64 5.13 14.64 4.21
CA ARG A 64 6.07 15.76 4.31
C ARG A 64 6.47 16.31 2.94
N PHE A 65 6.83 15.44 2.00
CA PHE A 65 7.26 15.83 0.66
C PHE A 65 6.17 16.60 -0.10
N PHE A 66 4.94 16.12 -0.05
CA PHE A 66 3.80 16.75 -0.72
C PHE A 66 3.11 17.83 0.11
N SER A 67 3.58 18.14 1.31
CA SER A 67 2.93 19.09 2.24
C SER A 67 1.45 18.74 2.46
N TRP A 68 1.15 17.45 2.60
CA TRP A 68 -0.20 16.94 2.71
C TRP A 68 -0.49 16.43 4.13
N ASP A 69 -1.64 16.85 4.68
CA ASP A 69 -2.17 16.34 5.94
C ASP A 69 -3.23 15.24 5.67
N PRO A 70 -2.90 13.96 5.87
CA PRO A 70 -3.84 12.86 5.64
C PRO A 70 -4.97 12.83 6.68
N PHE A 71 -4.77 13.45 7.84
CA PHE A 71 -5.70 13.41 8.97
C PHE A 71 -6.63 14.62 9.06
N GLY A 72 -6.50 15.58 8.17
CA GLY A 72 -7.39 16.73 8.08
C GLY A 72 -8.83 16.39 7.71
N ARG A 73 -9.06 15.22 7.09
CA ARG A 73 -10.40 14.74 6.73
C ARG A 73 -10.81 13.47 7.48
N THR A 74 -9.85 12.61 7.78
CA THR A 74 -10.09 11.31 8.43
C THR A 74 -9.19 11.20 9.65
N PRO A 75 -9.73 11.14 10.87
CA PRO A 75 -8.93 10.95 12.09
C PRO A 75 -7.98 9.75 11.97
N LYS A 76 -6.80 9.85 12.58
CA LYS A 76 -5.73 8.83 12.45
C LYS A 76 -6.22 7.42 12.78
N GLU A 77 -7.05 7.29 13.81
CA GLU A 77 -7.62 6.01 14.27
C GLU A 77 -8.54 5.38 13.23
N GLN A 78 -9.15 6.19 12.37
CA GLN A 78 -10.03 5.76 11.29
C GLN A 78 -9.29 5.62 9.95
N ALA A 79 -8.05 6.09 9.85
CA ALA A 79 -7.22 6.02 8.65
C ALA A 79 -6.32 4.76 8.59
N THR A 80 -6.54 3.81 9.49
CA THR A 80 -5.81 2.53 9.46
C THR A 80 -6.33 1.61 8.37
N VAL A 81 -5.49 0.70 7.88
CA VAL A 81 -5.88 -0.31 6.87
C VAL A 81 -7.13 -1.08 7.31
N GLY A 82 -7.18 -1.53 8.57
CA GLY A 82 -8.32 -2.26 9.10
C GLY A 82 -9.61 -1.44 9.14
N ALA A 83 -9.54 -0.18 9.59
CA ALA A 83 -10.69 0.72 9.65
C ALA A 83 -11.23 1.04 8.24
N LEU A 84 -10.34 1.34 7.29
CA LEU A 84 -10.74 1.63 5.91
C LEU A 84 -11.34 0.41 5.21
N ARG A 85 -10.77 -0.79 5.41
CA ARG A 85 -11.35 -2.03 4.88
C ARG A 85 -12.73 -2.34 5.45
N ALA A 86 -12.95 -2.05 6.73
CA ALA A 86 -14.27 -2.25 7.35
C ALA A 86 -15.37 -1.37 6.75
N THR A 87 -15.01 -0.23 6.17
CA THR A 87 -15.95 0.68 5.49
C THR A 87 -16.13 0.37 3.99
N ALA A 88 -15.20 -0.35 3.37
CA ALA A 88 -15.20 -0.67 1.94
C ALA A 88 -16.04 -1.92 1.64
N THR A 89 -17.34 -1.89 1.97
CA THR A 89 -18.25 -3.05 1.84
C THR A 89 -18.69 -3.34 0.40
N ASP A 90 -18.47 -2.40 -0.51
CA ASP A 90 -18.81 -2.46 -1.93
C ASP A 90 -17.64 -2.91 -2.81
N VAL A 91 -16.47 -3.15 -2.22
CA VAL A 91 -15.25 -3.53 -2.94
C VAL A 91 -14.91 -4.99 -2.68
N ASP A 92 -14.74 -5.76 -3.75
CA ASP A 92 -14.22 -7.12 -3.65
C ASP A 92 -12.69 -7.08 -3.41
N VAL A 93 -12.29 -7.36 -2.19
CA VAL A 93 -10.87 -7.40 -1.75
C VAL A 93 -10.29 -8.82 -1.77
N SER A 94 -10.93 -9.77 -2.46
CA SER A 94 -10.40 -11.13 -2.59
C SER A 94 -9.16 -11.17 -3.47
N ILE A 95 -8.15 -11.95 -3.06
CA ILE A 95 -6.96 -12.19 -3.87
C ILE A 95 -7.33 -13.18 -4.97
N ARG A 96 -7.22 -12.76 -6.24
CA ARG A 96 -7.56 -13.58 -7.40
C ARG A 96 -6.50 -13.47 -8.49
N PRO A 97 -6.26 -14.52 -9.27
CA PRO A 97 -5.42 -14.45 -10.45
C PRO A 97 -5.94 -13.43 -11.47
N ARG A 98 -5.04 -12.73 -12.15
CA ARG A 98 -5.39 -11.69 -13.14
C ARG A 98 -6.41 -12.18 -14.19
N LYS A 99 -6.29 -13.43 -14.63
CA LYS A 99 -7.24 -14.02 -15.60
C LYS A 99 -8.67 -14.12 -15.07
N GLU A 100 -8.82 -14.34 -13.77
CA GLU A 100 -10.13 -14.40 -13.12
C GLU A 100 -10.74 -13.00 -13.01
N TRP A 101 -9.97 -11.99 -12.65
CA TRP A 101 -10.39 -10.60 -12.66
C TRP A 101 -10.84 -10.14 -14.04
N ALA A 102 -10.11 -10.48 -15.11
CA ALA A 102 -10.48 -10.14 -16.48
C ALA A 102 -11.86 -10.75 -16.85
N ARG A 103 -12.08 -12.02 -16.51
CA ARG A 103 -13.36 -12.69 -16.76
C ARG A 103 -14.53 -12.07 -15.99
N LEU A 104 -14.32 -11.71 -14.73
CA LEU A 104 -15.37 -11.09 -13.90
C LEU A 104 -15.73 -9.69 -14.42
N ASN A 105 -14.75 -8.90 -14.85
CA ASN A 105 -14.99 -7.59 -15.44
C ASN A 105 -15.75 -7.68 -16.77
N GLU A 106 -15.43 -8.67 -17.62
CA GLU A 106 -16.17 -8.92 -18.86
C GLU A 106 -17.63 -9.30 -18.57
N GLN A 107 -17.86 -10.20 -17.61
CA GLN A 107 -19.21 -10.58 -17.18
C GLN A 107 -20.01 -9.38 -16.64
N LYS A 108 -19.36 -8.51 -15.87
CA LYS A 108 -20.00 -7.30 -15.33
C LYS A 108 -20.39 -6.35 -16.45
N GLN A 109 -19.51 -6.10 -17.42
CA GLN A 109 -19.81 -5.24 -18.58
C GLN A 109 -20.98 -5.78 -19.41
N LEU A 110 -21.05 -7.12 -19.61
CA LEU A 110 -22.16 -7.75 -20.33
C LEU A 110 -23.49 -7.67 -19.58
N ALA A 111 -23.47 -7.62 -18.25
CA ALA A 111 -24.67 -7.49 -17.43
C ALA A 111 -25.21 -6.05 -17.34
N GLU A 112 -24.35 -5.08 -17.60
CA GLU A 112 -24.70 -3.63 -17.60
C GLU A 112 -25.06 -3.10 -19.00
N ALA A 113 -24.89 -3.90 -20.05
CA ALA A 113 -25.19 -3.55 -21.43
C ALA A 113 -26.62 -3.93 -21.83
#